data_d58e6ce6d3d1374ae661d1325e25151b
#
_entry.id   d58e6ce6d3d1374ae661d1325e25151b
#
_cell.length_a   1.000
_cell.length_b   1.000
_cell.length_c   1.000
_cell.angle_alpha   90.00
_cell.angle_beta   90.00
_cell.angle_gamma   90.00
#
_symmetry.space_group_name_H-M   'P 1'
#
loop_
_entity.id
_entity.type
_entity.pdbx_description
1 polymer ?
#
loop_
_entity_poly.entity_id
_entity_poly.type
_entity_poly.pdbx_seq_one_letter_code
_entity_poly.pdbx_strand_id
1 'polypeptide(L)'
;MSNELATMNHSFSDMQLMAESIARSGLFGMKSPDHALALMLVAQAEGMHPATVTQDYDIIQGKACRKSHSVMARFQQTGGKVEWHALTDAIADATFSHPAGGKLRMSWTFEQATAAKLTSKDNWRNYPRAMLRARLIAEAIRAIYPAALGGMLLAEEAQDLP
;
A
#
# COMPACT_ATOMS: atom_id res chain seq x y z
N MET A 1 25.54 18.28 8.00
CA MET A 1 24.70 19.06 7.05
C MET A 1 23.40 18.31 6.88
N SER A 2 22.38 18.74 7.59
CA SER A 2 21.04 18.21 7.47
C SER A 2 20.53 18.59 6.07
N ASN A 3 20.38 17.58 5.23
CA ASN A 3 19.69 17.72 3.96
C ASN A 3 18.19 17.78 4.27
N GLU A 4 17.73 18.93 4.75
CA GLU A 4 16.32 19.26 4.71
C GLU A 4 15.95 19.38 3.23
N LEU A 5 15.54 18.27 2.65
CA LEU A 5 14.68 18.30 1.48
C LEU A 5 13.47 19.11 1.92
N ALA A 6 13.46 20.39 1.59
CA ALA A 6 12.31 21.23 1.75
C ALA A 6 11.15 20.46 1.15
N THR A 7 10.19 20.08 1.96
CA THR A 7 8.91 19.56 1.50
C THR A 7 8.30 20.68 0.67
N MET A 8 8.46 20.57 -0.64
CA MET A 8 7.87 21.56 -1.56
C MET A 8 6.37 21.39 -1.48
N ASN A 9 5.73 22.26 -0.69
CA ASN A 9 4.29 22.36 -0.69
C ASN A 9 3.86 22.94 -2.03
N HIS A 10 3.24 22.09 -2.83
CA HIS A 10 2.63 22.53 -4.08
C HIS A 10 1.31 23.26 -3.80
N SER A 11 1.05 24.32 -4.55
CA SER A 11 -0.23 25.00 -4.48
C SER A 11 -1.36 24.09 -4.99
N PHE A 12 -2.57 24.36 -4.56
CA PHE A 12 -3.74 23.63 -5.07
C PHE A 12 -3.85 23.72 -6.60
N SER A 13 -3.55 24.88 -7.16
CA SER A 13 -3.54 25.11 -8.60
C SER A 13 -2.49 24.26 -9.33
N ASP A 14 -1.28 24.14 -8.78
CA ASP A 14 -0.24 23.31 -9.37
C ASP A 14 -0.64 21.82 -9.33
N MET A 15 -1.24 21.38 -8.23
CA MET A 15 -1.74 20.02 -8.10
C MET A 15 -2.90 19.73 -9.07
N GLN A 16 -3.78 20.71 -9.34
CA GLN A 16 -4.82 20.56 -10.37
C GLN A 16 -4.21 20.32 -11.76
N LEU A 17 -3.21 21.12 -12.14
CA LEU A 17 -2.52 20.97 -13.43
C LEU A 17 -1.80 19.62 -13.55
N MET A 18 -1.16 19.17 -12.46
CA MET A 18 -0.55 17.84 -12.40
C MET A 18 -1.60 16.73 -12.55
N ALA A 19 -2.71 16.82 -11.85
CA ALA A 19 -3.80 15.84 -11.89
C ALA A 19 -4.41 15.72 -13.30
N GLU A 20 -4.64 16.85 -13.96
CA GLU A 20 -5.10 16.89 -15.34
C GLU A 20 -4.11 16.23 -16.30
N SER A 21 -2.82 16.50 -16.11
CA SER A 21 -1.75 15.90 -16.94
C SER A 21 -1.67 14.39 -16.76
N ILE A 22 -1.77 13.90 -15.52
CA ILE A 22 -1.80 12.47 -15.20
C ILE A 22 -2.99 11.79 -15.86
N ALA A 23 -4.19 12.35 -15.69
CA ALA A 23 -5.41 11.78 -16.26
C ALA A 23 -5.39 11.80 -17.79
N ARG A 24 -4.92 12.89 -18.40
CA ARG A 24 -4.84 13.05 -19.86
C ARG A 24 -3.80 12.13 -20.49
N SER A 25 -2.71 11.84 -19.81
CA SER A 25 -1.64 10.98 -20.34
C SER A 25 -2.09 9.53 -20.55
N GLY A 26 -3.03 9.04 -19.75
CA GLY A 26 -3.47 7.64 -19.76
C GLY A 26 -2.41 6.63 -19.29
N LEU A 27 -1.18 7.08 -18.97
CA LEU A 27 -0.05 6.19 -18.68
C LEU A 27 -0.15 5.47 -17.34
N PHE A 28 -0.88 6.04 -16.37
CA PHE A 28 -0.87 5.56 -14.98
C PHE A 28 -2.17 4.91 -14.54
N GLY A 29 -3.10 4.67 -15.46
CA GLY A 29 -4.41 4.08 -15.14
C GLY A 29 -5.38 5.01 -14.41
N MET A 30 -4.98 6.20 -13.99
CA MET A 30 -5.84 7.21 -13.40
C MET A 30 -6.50 8.04 -14.50
N LYS A 31 -7.80 7.84 -14.70
CA LYS A 31 -8.57 8.52 -15.76
C LYS A 31 -9.32 9.76 -15.28
N SER A 32 -9.50 9.91 -13.95
CA SER A 32 -10.20 11.04 -13.35
C SER A 32 -9.21 12.02 -12.74
N PRO A 33 -9.17 13.30 -13.20
CA PRO A 33 -8.35 14.34 -12.57
C PRO A 33 -8.72 14.54 -11.09
N ASP A 34 -10.01 14.47 -10.76
CA ASP A 34 -10.49 14.68 -9.39
C ASP A 34 -10.00 13.57 -8.44
N HIS A 35 -9.97 12.31 -8.91
CA HIS A 35 -9.39 11.21 -8.13
C HIS A 35 -7.88 11.39 -7.92
N ALA A 36 -7.16 11.76 -8.97
CA ALA A 36 -5.73 12.06 -8.87
C ALA A 36 -5.46 13.21 -7.90
N LEU A 37 -6.22 14.31 -8.00
CA LEU A 37 -6.10 15.47 -7.13
C LEU A 37 -6.39 15.10 -5.66
N ALA A 38 -7.45 14.36 -5.39
CA ALA A 38 -7.77 13.93 -4.04
C ALA A 38 -6.63 13.11 -3.40
N LEU A 39 -6.04 12.19 -4.15
CA LEU A 39 -4.90 11.41 -3.68
C LEU A 39 -3.62 12.26 -3.52
N MET A 40 -3.41 13.26 -4.38
CA MET A 40 -2.30 14.21 -4.26
C MET A 40 -2.40 15.03 -2.97
N LEU A 41 -3.60 15.44 -2.58
CA LEU A 41 -3.83 16.13 -1.31
C LEU A 41 -3.48 15.25 -0.12
N VAL A 42 -3.85 13.97 -0.17
CA VAL A 42 -3.46 12.99 0.87
C VAL A 42 -1.94 12.82 0.92
N ALA A 43 -1.30 12.62 -0.24
CA ALA A 43 0.16 12.46 -0.30
C ALA A 43 0.90 13.68 0.26
N GLN A 44 0.46 14.89 -0.09
CA GLN A 44 1.06 16.13 0.44
C GLN A 44 0.85 16.25 1.95
N ALA A 45 -0.32 15.94 2.46
CA ALA A 45 -0.59 15.93 3.91
C ALA A 45 0.29 14.94 4.68
N GLU A 46 0.72 13.87 4.03
CA GLU A 46 1.62 12.85 4.58
C GLU A 46 3.12 13.17 4.34
N GLY A 47 3.43 14.35 3.81
CA GLY A 47 4.80 14.75 3.50
C GLY A 47 5.41 14.07 2.28
N MET A 48 4.59 13.45 1.44
CA MET A 48 5.01 12.82 0.19
C MET A 48 4.84 13.77 -0.99
N HIS A 49 5.67 13.59 -2.02
CA HIS A 49 5.49 14.38 -3.24
C HIS A 49 4.20 13.97 -3.97
N PRO A 50 3.33 14.93 -4.34
CA PRO A 50 2.05 14.60 -4.99
C PRO A 50 2.16 13.72 -6.23
N ALA A 51 3.25 13.80 -6.99
CA ALA A 51 3.47 12.98 -8.18
C ALA A 51 3.61 11.46 -7.89
N THR A 52 3.85 11.06 -6.63
CA THR A 52 4.00 9.64 -6.27
C THR A 52 2.69 8.87 -6.24
N VAL A 53 1.56 9.56 -6.31
CA VAL A 53 0.22 8.95 -6.14
C VAL A 53 -0.05 7.80 -7.10
N THR A 54 0.48 7.85 -8.32
CA THR A 54 0.32 6.79 -9.31
C THR A 54 1.08 5.51 -8.95
N GLN A 55 2.13 5.64 -8.15
CA GLN A 55 2.96 4.52 -7.69
C GLN A 55 2.43 3.93 -6.39
N ASP A 56 1.85 4.76 -5.53
CA ASP A 56 1.52 4.40 -4.14
C ASP A 56 0.07 3.95 -3.95
N TYR A 57 -0.84 4.42 -4.81
CA TYR A 57 -2.26 4.20 -4.66
C TYR A 57 -2.89 3.53 -5.87
N ASP A 58 -3.98 2.80 -5.61
CA ASP A 58 -4.95 2.33 -6.59
C ASP A 58 -6.36 2.74 -6.17
N ILE A 59 -7.27 2.78 -7.13
CA ILE A 59 -8.69 3.00 -6.89
C ILE A 59 -9.41 1.71 -7.24
N ILE A 60 -9.87 1.00 -6.22
CA ILE A 60 -10.58 -0.28 -6.35
C ILE A 60 -12.03 -0.08 -5.92
N GLN A 61 -12.97 -0.33 -6.82
CA GLN A 61 -14.41 -0.16 -6.56
C GLN A 61 -14.77 1.24 -6.00
N GLY A 62 -14.11 2.28 -6.52
CA GLY A 62 -14.33 3.67 -6.08
C GLY A 62 -13.68 4.03 -4.72
N LYS A 63 -12.91 3.12 -4.13
CA LYS A 63 -12.19 3.35 -2.88
C LYS A 63 -10.69 3.51 -3.14
N ALA A 64 -10.08 4.51 -2.50
CA ALA A 64 -8.63 4.66 -2.49
C ALA A 64 -8.00 3.55 -1.64
N CYS A 65 -7.01 2.89 -2.23
CA CYS A 65 -6.27 1.80 -1.59
C CYS A 65 -4.78 2.03 -1.74
N ARG A 66 -3.98 1.55 -0.78
CA ARG A 66 -2.52 1.57 -0.90
C ARG A 66 -2.02 0.28 -1.53
N LYS A 67 -0.96 0.39 -2.30
CA LYS A 67 -0.24 -0.80 -2.79
C LYS A 67 0.61 -1.40 -1.67
N SER A 68 0.69 -2.72 -1.59
CA SER A 68 1.42 -3.40 -0.51
C SER A 68 2.89 -3.01 -0.45
N HIS A 69 3.54 -2.81 -1.61
CA HIS A 69 4.94 -2.37 -1.65
C HIS A 69 5.13 -0.96 -1.11
N SER A 70 4.18 -0.05 -1.31
CA SER A 70 4.22 1.30 -0.75
C SER A 70 4.08 1.29 0.77
N VAL A 71 3.17 0.48 1.30
CA VAL A 71 3.03 0.30 2.76
C VAL A 71 4.32 -0.28 3.35
N MET A 72 4.92 -1.28 2.71
CA MET A 72 6.19 -1.84 3.14
C MET A 72 7.31 -0.80 3.10
N ALA A 73 7.42 -0.02 2.04
CA ALA A 73 8.42 1.05 1.92
C ALA A 73 8.27 2.09 3.05
N ARG A 74 7.05 2.54 3.32
CA ARG A 74 6.77 3.48 4.42
C ARG A 74 7.12 2.89 5.78
N PHE A 75 6.78 1.64 6.02
CA PHE A 75 7.12 0.92 7.24
C PHE A 75 8.65 0.87 7.45
N GLN A 76 9.40 0.54 6.40
CA GLN A 76 10.85 0.47 6.45
C GLN A 76 11.51 1.86 6.58
N GLN A 77 11.02 2.89 5.90
CA GLN A 77 11.51 4.25 6.00
C GLN A 77 11.38 4.84 7.40
N THR A 78 10.38 4.40 8.16
CA THR A 78 10.15 4.85 9.54
C THR A 78 10.86 4.00 10.60
N GLY A 79 11.72 3.07 10.18
CA GLY A 79 12.53 2.22 11.07
C GLY A 79 12.02 0.79 11.21
N GLY A 80 10.98 0.43 10.46
CA GLY A 80 10.47 -0.94 10.42
C GLY A 80 11.46 -1.90 9.76
N LYS A 81 11.49 -3.13 10.25
CA LYS A 81 12.30 -4.23 9.72
C LYS A 81 11.44 -5.47 9.52
N VAL A 82 11.73 -6.21 8.47
CA VAL A 82 11.05 -7.48 8.17
C VAL A 82 12.10 -8.55 7.95
N GLU A 83 11.95 -9.66 8.67
CA GLU A 83 12.72 -10.87 8.50
C GLU A 83 11.81 -11.98 7.99
N TRP A 84 12.01 -12.39 6.75
CA TRP A 84 11.24 -13.45 6.12
C TRP A 84 11.77 -14.83 6.52
N HIS A 85 10.87 -15.67 7.04
CA HIS A 85 11.18 -17.05 7.40
C HIS A 85 10.74 -18.04 6.31
N ALA A 86 9.58 -17.76 5.67
CA ALA A 86 9.10 -18.51 4.53
C ALA A 86 8.27 -17.59 3.60
N LEU A 87 8.43 -17.78 2.31
CA LEU A 87 7.64 -17.09 1.28
C LEU A 87 7.46 -18.02 0.09
N THR A 88 6.41 -18.83 0.15
CA THR A 88 6.06 -19.85 -0.84
C THR A 88 4.61 -19.69 -1.29
N ASP A 89 4.16 -20.54 -2.20
CA ASP A 89 2.75 -20.55 -2.61
C ASP A 89 1.81 -21.11 -1.53
N ALA A 90 2.37 -21.75 -0.49
CA ALA A 90 1.62 -22.33 0.62
C ALA A 90 1.61 -21.46 1.88
N ILE A 91 2.67 -20.69 2.13
CA ILE A 91 2.83 -19.89 3.35
C ILE A 91 3.68 -18.65 3.11
N ALA A 92 3.26 -17.54 3.72
CA ALA A 92 4.09 -16.37 4.01
C ALA A 92 4.28 -16.30 5.53
N ASP A 93 5.52 -16.29 6.02
CA ASP A 93 5.88 -16.22 7.44
C ASP A 93 7.01 -15.22 7.60
N ALA A 94 6.84 -14.24 8.47
CA ALA A 94 7.84 -13.23 8.73
C ALA A 94 7.75 -12.67 10.15
N THR A 95 8.86 -12.13 10.60
CA THR A 95 8.93 -11.30 11.80
C THR A 95 9.01 -9.84 11.40
N PHE A 96 8.08 -9.05 11.89
CA PHE A 96 8.04 -7.60 11.75
C PHE A 96 8.47 -6.94 13.05
N SER A 97 9.24 -5.88 12.95
CA SER A 97 9.62 -5.07 14.12
C SER A 97 9.65 -3.60 13.77
N HIS A 98 9.22 -2.76 14.71
CA HIS A 98 9.21 -1.31 14.55
C HIS A 98 9.54 -0.63 15.88
N PRO A 99 10.35 0.46 15.91
CA PRO A 99 10.70 1.15 17.16
C PRO A 99 9.49 1.59 17.98
N ALA A 100 8.39 1.99 17.31
CA ALA A 100 7.16 2.45 17.98
C ALA A 100 6.18 1.33 18.32
N GLY A 101 6.30 0.14 17.72
CA GLY A 101 5.27 -0.92 17.80
C GLY A 101 5.73 -2.27 18.31
N GLY A 102 7.03 -2.41 18.59
CA GLY A 102 7.59 -3.67 19.07
C GLY A 102 7.85 -4.69 17.97
N LYS A 103 7.72 -5.96 18.32
CA LYS A 103 8.07 -7.09 17.44
C LYS A 103 6.93 -8.10 17.38
N LEU A 104 6.59 -8.55 16.18
CA LEU A 104 5.53 -9.52 15.93
C LEU A 104 6.00 -10.52 14.86
N ARG A 105 5.91 -11.82 15.15
CA ARG A 105 5.97 -12.86 14.13
C ARG A 105 4.55 -13.27 13.76
N MET A 106 4.28 -13.35 12.48
CA MET A 106 2.97 -13.70 11.95
C MET A 106 3.13 -14.49 10.66
N SER A 107 2.15 -15.33 10.37
CA SER A 107 2.09 -16.09 9.13
C SER A 107 0.69 -16.05 8.53
N TRP A 108 0.63 -16.18 7.20
CA TRP A 108 -0.57 -16.47 6.44
C TRP A 108 -0.35 -17.73 5.60
N THR A 109 -1.28 -18.65 5.68
CA THR A 109 -1.22 -19.92 4.91
C THR A 109 -2.30 -19.93 3.83
N PHE A 110 -2.08 -20.74 2.79
CA PHE A 110 -3.07 -20.96 1.75
C PHE A 110 -4.35 -21.63 2.30
N GLU A 111 -4.23 -22.44 3.36
CA GLU A 111 -5.37 -23.02 4.07
C GLU A 111 -6.23 -21.95 4.76
N GLN A 112 -5.60 -20.98 5.41
CA GLN A 112 -6.31 -19.83 6.00
C GLN A 112 -7.04 -19.02 4.92
N ALA A 113 -6.40 -18.78 3.78
CA ALA A 113 -7.02 -18.10 2.64
C ALA A 113 -8.21 -18.90 2.09
N THR A 114 -8.11 -20.23 2.05
CA THR A 114 -9.21 -21.11 1.63
C THR A 114 -10.37 -21.06 2.61
N ALA A 115 -10.10 -21.12 3.90
CA ALA A 115 -11.11 -20.98 4.96
C ALA A 115 -11.83 -19.61 4.87
N ALA A 116 -11.10 -18.56 4.50
CA ALA A 116 -11.64 -17.22 4.24
C ALA A 116 -12.33 -17.07 2.87
N LYS A 117 -12.45 -18.14 2.08
CA LYS A 117 -13.07 -18.19 0.74
C LYS A 117 -12.41 -17.25 -0.30
N LEU A 118 -11.13 -17.00 -0.18
CA LEU A 118 -10.38 -16.12 -1.08
C LEU A 118 -9.83 -16.84 -2.31
N THR A 119 -9.50 -18.13 -2.15
CA THR A 119 -8.73 -18.92 -3.14
C THR A 119 -9.49 -19.23 -4.43
N SER A 120 -10.80 -18.97 -4.49
CA SER A 120 -11.60 -19.09 -5.71
C SER A 120 -11.37 -17.94 -6.71
N LYS A 121 -10.78 -16.83 -6.26
CA LYS A 121 -10.51 -15.66 -7.11
C LYS A 121 -9.26 -15.87 -7.97
N ASP A 122 -9.23 -15.26 -9.15
CA ASP A 122 -8.16 -15.46 -10.14
C ASP A 122 -6.78 -15.02 -9.64
N ASN A 123 -6.70 -13.92 -8.91
CA ASN A 123 -5.45 -13.44 -8.32
C ASN A 123 -4.85 -14.45 -7.35
N TRP A 124 -5.66 -15.13 -6.54
CA TRP A 124 -5.23 -16.17 -5.61
C TRP A 124 -4.80 -17.46 -6.32
N ARG A 125 -5.49 -17.81 -7.41
CA ARG A 125 -5.14 -18.99 -8.21
C ARG A 125 -3.84 -18.79 -8.99
N ASN A 126 -3.67 -17.60 -9.56
CA ASN A 126 -2.53 -17.31 -10.43
C ASN A 126 -1.27 -16.83 -9.66
N TYR A 127 -1.46 -16.16 -8.52
CA TYR A 127 -0.38 -15.53 -7.77
C TYR A 127 -0.49 -15.76 -6.26
N PRO A 128 -0.62 -17.02 -5.77
CA PRO A 128 -0.87 -17.30 -4.35
C PRO A 128 0.19 -16.71 -3.42
N ARG A 129 1.46 -16.81 -3.77
CA ARG A 129 2.57 -16.24 -2.98
C ARG A 129 2.46 -14.73 -2.81
N ALA A 130 2.12 -14.01 -3.88
CA ALA A 130 1.97 -12.56 -3.84
C ALA A 130 0.77 -12.16 -2.96
N MET A 131 -0.32 -12.90 -3.03
CA MET A 131 -1.52 -12.66 -2.22
C MET A 131 -1.29 -12.97 -0.74
N LEU A 132 -0.62 -14.09 -0.42
CA LEU A 132 -0.23 -14.42 0.95
C LEU A 132 0.69 -13.36 1.54
N ARG A 133 1.67 -12.90 0.76
CA ARG A 133 2.58 -11.82 1.17
C ARG A 133 1.82 -10.54 1.46
N ALA A 134 0.93 -10.12 0.59
CA ALA A 134 0.15 -8.89 0.75
C ALA A 134 -0.74 -8.95 2.01
N ARG A 135 -1.41 -10.07 2.26
CA ARG A 135 -2.23 -10.29 3.46
C ARG A 135 -1.39 -10.22 4.73
N LEU A 136 -0.24 -10.88 4.74
CA LEU A 136 0.67 -10.85 5.89
C LEU A 136 1.17 -9.44 6.19
N ILE A 137 1.59 -8.69 5.15
CA ILE A 137 2.03 -7.30 5.28
C ILE A 137 0.92 -6.43 5.87
N ALA A 138 -0.29 -6.53 5.32
CA ALA A 138 -1.43 -5.74 5.78
C ALA A 138 -1.72 -5.96 7.26
N GLU A 139 -1.83 -7.22 7.67
CA GLU A 139 -2.23 -7.59 9.02
C GLU A 139 -1.14 -7.27 10.05
N ALA A 140 0.11 -7.64 9.75
CA ALA A 140 1.23 -7.41 10.66
C ALA A 140 1.53 -5.91 10.85
N ILE A 141 1.58 -5.14 9.76
CA ILE A 141 1.86 -3.70 9.85
C ILE A 141 0.69 -2.96 10.50
N ARG A 142 -0.55 -3.36 10.23
CA ARG A 142 -1.74 -2.82 10.92
C ARG A 142 -1.67 -3.04 12.42
N ALA A 143 -1.12 -4.17 12.85
CA ALA A 143 -1.00 -4.50 14.27
C ALA A 143 0.09 -3.69 14.98
N ILE A 144 1.24 -3.44 14.36
CA ILE A 144 2.39 -2.83 15.04
C ILE A 144 2.71 -1.40 14.62
N TYR A 145 2.33 -0.99 13.40
CA TYR A 145 2.54 0.38 12.91
C TYR A 145 1.46 0.80 11.92
N PRO A 146 0.21 0.98 12.36
CA PRO A 146 -0.93 1.28 11.49
C PRO A 146 -0.81 2.59 10.72
N ALA A 147 0.04 3.52 11.16
CA ALA A 147 0.30 4.77 10.47
C ALA A 147 0.83 4.57 9.03
N ALA A 148 1.51 3.45 8.76
CA ALA A 148 1.96 3.13 7.40
C ALA A 148 0.81 2.90 6.41
N LEU A 149 -0.35 2.43 6.89
CA LEU A 149 -1.54 2.24 6.05
C LEU A 149 -2.36 3.53 5.90
N GLY A 150 -2.25 4.49 6.83
CA GLY A 150 -3.01 5.74 6.78
C GLY A 150 -4.53 5.53 6.79
N GLY A 151 -5.01 4.47 7.45
CA GLY A 151 -6.44 4.13 7.50
C GLY A 151 -7.01 3.49 6.22
N MET A 152 -6.16 3.21 5.22
CA MET A 152 -6.59 2.60 3.96
C MET A 152 -6.44 1.08 3.97
N LEU A 153 -7.21 0.41 3.12
CA LEU A 153 -6.97 -0.99 2.77
C LEU A 153 -5.79 -1.09 1.80
N LEU A 154 -5.16 -2.25 1.75
CA LEU A 154 -4.30 -2.58 0.62
C LEU A 154 -5.13 -2.85 -0.64
N ALA A 155 -4.56 -2.56 -1.81
CA ALA A 155 -5.20 -2.84 -3.09
C ALA A 155 -5.59 -4.31 -3.21
N GLU A 156 -4.71 -5.20 -2.77
CA GLU A 156 -4.93 -6.65 -2.77
C GLU A 156 -6.09 -7.07 -1.85
N GLU A 157 -6.23 -6.43 -0.66
CA GLU A 157 -7.38 -6.67 0.23
C GLU A 157 -8.69 -6.15 -0.38
N ALA A 158 -8.64 -4.98 -1.01
CA ALA A 158 -9.81 -4.38 -1.64
C ALA A 158 -10.34 -5.21 -2.82
N GLN A 159 -9.46 -5.85 -3.58
CA GLN A 159 -9.83 -6.80 -4.63
C GLN A 159 -10.54 -8.05 -4.09
N ASP A 160 -10.32 -8.39 -2.83
CA ASP A 160 -10.93 -9.53 -2.16
C ASP A 160 -12.33 -9.23 -1.60
N LEU A 161 -12.72 -7.98 -1.52
CA LEU A 161 -14.07 -7.60 -1.10
C LEU A 161 -15.14 -8.08 -2.11
N PRO A 162 -16.34 -8.39 -1.65
CA PRO A 162 -17.45 -8.82 -2.52
C PRO A 162 -17.90 -7.69 -3.45
#